data_97b1add72d246145ec4cb80b509b16cc
#
_entry.id   97b1add72d246145ec4cb80b509b16cc
#
_cell.length_a   1.000
_cell.length_b   1.000
_cell.length_c   1.000
_cell.angle_alpha   90.00
_cell.angle_beta   90.00
_cell.angle_gamma   90.00
#
_symmetry.space_group_name_H-M   'P 1'
#
loop_
_entity.id
_entity.type
_entity.pdbx_description
1 polymer ?
#
loop_
_entity_poly.entity_id
_entity_poly.type
_entity_poly.pdbx_seq_one_letter_code
_entity_poly.pdbx_strand_id
1 'polypeptide(L)'
;DIADLASCDALVQRVHKEHGGCDFLVNNAGRSIRRGVINSFDRFHDFERTMQLNYFGALRLIMGFLPKMIERRRGHIINISSIGVLSNAPRFSAYVASKSALDSFSACAASEFLDKGIHFTTINMPLVRTPMIAPTKMYDSFPTISPEEAADLVCEAIRAKPKQIN
;
A
#
# COMPACT_ATOMS: atom_id res chain seq x y z
N ASP A 1 -11.94 8.55 -3.99
CA ASP A 1 -11.76 7.64 -2.85
C ASP A 1 -11.45 6.24 -3.38
N ILE A 2 -10.32 5.64 -2.97
CA ILE A 2 -9.94 4.29 -3.43
C ILE A 2 -10.70 3.17 -2.69
N ALA A 3 -11.45 3.47 -1.65
CA ALA A 3 -12.39 2.51 -1.07
C ALA A 3 -13.62 2.28 -1.98
N ASP A 4 -13.88 3.20 -2.90
CA ASP A 4 -14.90 3.08 -3.94
C ASP A 4 -14.23 2.61 -5.25
N LEU A 5 -14.52 1.37 -5.64
CA LEU A 5 -13.92 0.77 -6.83
C LEU A 5 -14.35 1.48 -8.13
N ALA A 6 -15.54 2.08 -8.17
CA ALA A 6 -15.96 2.87 -9.33
C ALA A 6 -15.13 4.16 -9.45
N SER A 7 -14.78 4.81 -8.32
CA SER A 7 -13.83 5.92 -8.30
C SER A 7 -12.43 5.50 -8.79
N CYS A 8 -11.98 4.29 -8.47
CA CYS A 8 -10.72 3.76 -8.98
C CYS A 8 -10.77 3.62 -10.51
N ASP A 9 -11.83 3.04 -11.04
CA ASP A 9 -12.01 2.86 -12.49
C ASP A 9 -12.05 4.22 -13.22
N ALA A 10 -12.79 5.18 -12.70
CA ALA A 10 -12.85 6.52 -13.25
C ALA A 10 -11.47 7.22 -13.24
N LEU A 11 -10.68 7.03 -12.18
CA LEU A 11 -9.31 7.54 -12.11
C LEU A 11 -8.42 6.90 -13.19
N VAL A 12 -8.46 5.58 -13.33
CA VAL A 12 -7.68 4.84 -14.35
C VAL A 12 -8.03 5.34 -15.74
N GLN A 13 -9.33 5.43 -16.07
CA GLN A 13 -9.80 5.91 -17.37
C GLN A 13 -9.34 7.34 -17.64
N ARG A 14 -9.44 8.23 -16.67
CA ARG A 14 -8.99 9.62 -16.79
C ARG A 14 -7.48 9.69 -17.06
N VAL A 15 -6.65 9.00 -16.28
CA VAL A 15 -5.19 8.99 -16.47
C VAL A 15 -4.81 8.39 -17.82
N HIS A 16 -5.48 7.33 -18.27
CA HIS A 16 -5.25 6.77 -19.61
C HIS A 16 -5.61 7.75 -20.71
N LYS A 17 -6.71 8.49 -20.57
CA LYS A 17 -7.17 9.46 -21.57
C LYS A 17 -6.26 10.70 -21.64
N GLU A 18 -5.88 11.25 -20.48
CA GLU A 18 -5.15 12.51 -20.38
C GLU A 18 -3.64 12.35 -20.53
N HIS A 19 -3.08 11.21 -20.09
CA HIS A 19 -1.63 10.98 -19.99
C HIS A 19 -1.15 9.70 -20.70
N GLY A 20 -2.06 8.91 -21.30
CA GLY A 20 -1.72 7.64 -21.94
C GLY A 20 -1.39 6.51 -20.95
N GLY A 21 -1.44 6.75 -19.66
CA GLY A 21 -1.14 5.83 -18.56
C GLY A 21 -0.18 6.45 -17.54
N CYS A 22 0.36 5.64 -16.64
CA CYS A 22 1.40 6.08 -15.68
C CYS A 22 2.60 5.13 -15.71
N ASP A 23 3.76 5.62 -15.32
CA ASP A 23 4.99 4.84 -15.19
C ASP A 23 5.23 4.40 -13.75
N PHE A 24 4.72 5.17 -12.78
CA PHE A 24 4.86 4.92 -11.36
C PHE A 24 3.49 4.96 -10.69
N LEU A 25 3.12 3.89 -9.99
CA LEU A 25 1.93 3.84 -9.15
C LEU A 25 2.36 3.68 -7.69
N VAL A 26 2.15 4.72 -6.88
CA VAL A 26 2.43 4.66 -5.43
C VAL A 26 1.13 4.45 -4.67
N ASN A 27 0.91 3.24 -4.18
CA ASN A 27 -0.22 2.89 -3.32
C ASN A 27 0.07 3.30 -1.88
N ASN A 28 -0.13 4.57 -1.58
CA ASN A 28 0.12 5.16 -0.27
C ASN A 28 -1.14 5.27 0.59
N ALA A 29 -2.31 5.45 -0.03
CA ALA A 29 -3.56 5.60 0.71
C ALA A 29 -3.81 4.37 1.59
N GLY A 30 -4.18 4.61 2.84
CA GLY A 30 -4.38 3.52 3.79
C GLY A 30 -5.07 3.98 5.07
N ARG A 31 -5.56 3.01 5.82
CA ARG A 31 -6.21 3.20 7.13
C ARG A 31 -5.65 2.19 8.11
N SER A 32 -5.41 2.64 9.32
CA SER A 32 -5.04 1.78 10.46
C SER A 32 -6.15 1.82 11.51
N ILE A 33 -6.52 0.66 12.02
CA ILE A 33 -7.45 0.51 13.14
C ILE A 33 -6.72 -0.28 14.23
N ARG A 34 -6.55 0.34 15.39
CA ARG A 34 -5.96 -0.31 16.58
C ARG A 34 -7.08 -0.82 17.48
N ARG A 35 -7.34 -2.14 17.44
CA ARG A 35 -8.34 -2.79 18.28
C ARG A 35 -7.95 -4.24 18.54
N GLY A 36 -8.03 -4.66 19.81
CA GLY A 36 -7.85 -6.08 20.17
C GLY A 36 -9.00 -6.93 19.63
N VAL A 37 -8.72 -8.16 19.23
CA VAL A 37 -9.72 -9.09 18.67
C VAL A 37 -10.87 -9.31 19.65
N ILE A 38 -10.58 -9.40 20.95
CA ILE A 38 -11.61 -9.53 21.99
C ILE A 38 -12.64 -8.38 22.02
N ASN A 39 -12.28 -7.21 21.48
CA ASN A 39 -13.14 -6.04 21.38
C ASN A 39 -13.68 -5.83 19.97
N SER A 40 -13.70 -6.87 19.14
CA SER A 40 -14.04 -6.78 17.72
C SER A 40 -15.17 -7.74 17.29
N PHE A 41 -15.76 -8.50 18.20
CA PHE A 41 -16.75 -9.51 17.88
C PHE A 41 -18.03 -8.93 17.21
N ASP A 42 -18.40 -7.71 17.56
CA ASP A 42 -19.52 -6.96 16.98
C ASP A 42 -19.07 -5.91 15.92
N ARG A 43 -17.81 -5.97 15.50
CA ARG A 43 -17.20 -4.94 14.66
C ARG A 43 -16.54 -5.49 13.41
N PHE A 44 -17.16 -6.48 12.80
CA PHE A 44 -16.61 -7.12 11.59
C PHE A 44 -16.38 -6.10 10.45
N HIS A 45 -17.22 -5.07 10.38
CA HIS A 45 -17.07 -3.97 9.44
C HIS A 45 -15.71 -3.23 9.52
N ASP A 46 -15.00 -3.31 10.65
CA ASP A 46 -13.65 -2.75 10.77
C ASP A 46 -12.64 -3.53 9.92
N PHE A 47 -12.81 -4.85 9.80
CA PHE A 47 -12.01 -5.69 8.93
C PHE A 47 -12.36 -5.44 7.45
N GLU A 48 -13.65 -5.41 7.11
CA GLU A 48 -14.11 -5.17 5.74
C GLU A 48 -13.61 -3.83 5.20
N ARG A 49 -13.85 -2.72 5.91
CA ARG A 49 -13.44 -1.39 5.46
C ARG A 49 -11.92 -1.20 5.41
N THR A 50 -11.16 -1.92 6.25
CA THR A 50 -9.71 -1.88 6.22
C THR A 50 -9.18 -2.65 5.01
N MET A 51 -9.72 -3.84 4.74
CA MET A 51 -9.42 -4.62 3.53
C MET A 51 -9.84 -3.87 2.26
N GLN A 52 -11.01 -3.25 2.27
CA GLN A 52 -11.54 -2.52 1.13
C GLN A 52 -10.59 -1.38 0.71
N LEU A 53 -10.12 -0.59 1.67
CA LEU A 53 -9.21 0.52 1.38
C LEU A 53 -7.78 0.06 1.09
N ASN A 54 -7.20 -0.73 2.01
CA ASN A 54 -5.75 -1.02 1.98
C ASN A 54 -5.37 -2.08 0.94
N TYR A 55 -6.30 -2.97 0.59
CA TYR A 55 -6.03 -4.06 -0.35
C TYR A 55 -6.85 -3.92 -1.64
N PHE A 56 -8.18 -3.99 -1.58
CA PHE A 56 -8.98 -4.03 -2.80
C PHE A 56 -8.88 -2.74 -3.63
N GLY A 57 -8.83 -1.57 -2.98
CA GLY A 57 -8.64 -0.29 -3.67
C GLY A 57 -7.28 -0.22 -4.37
N ALA A 58 -6.20 -0.56 -3.65
CA ALA A 58 -4.86 -0.62 -4.24
C ALA A 58 -4.78 -1.64 -5.39
N LEU A 59 -5.33 -2.86 -5.17
CA LEU A 59 -5.39 -3.91 -6.19
C LEU A 59 -6.16 -3.45 -7.43
N ARG A 60 -7.30 -2.74 -7.26
CA ARG A 60 -8.08 -2.23 -8.39
C ARG A 60 -7.28 -1.26 -9.24
N LEU A 61 -6.53 -0.36 -8.62
CA LEU A 61 -5.63 0.55 -9.34
C LEU A 61 -4.51 -0.20 -10.07
N ILE A 62 -3.88 -1.17 -9.39
CA ILE A 62 -2.84 -2.02 -10.02
C ILE A 62 -3.41 -2.69 -11.27
N MET A 63 -4.54 -3.39 -11.14
CA MET A 63 -5.17 -4.10 -12.26
C MET A 63 -5.58 -3.17 -13.40
N GLY A 64 -5.96 -1.93 -13.08
CA GLY A 64 -6.33 -0.93 -14.08
C GLY A 64 -5.14 -0.36 -14.87
N PHE A 65 -4.02 -0.11 -14.20
CA PHE A 65 -2.83 0.47 -14.86
C PHE A 65 -1.90 -0.57 -15.48
N LEU A 66 -1.85 -1.78 -14.94
CA LEU A 66 -0.92 -2.84 -15.32
C LEU A 66 -0.96 -3.18 -16.82
N PRO A 67 -2.13 -3.30 -17.50
CA PRO A 67 -2.16 -3.63 -18.93
C PRO A 67 -1.36 -2.65 -19.80
N LYS A 68 -1.50 -1.35 -19.57
CA LYS A 68 -0.75 -0.31 -20.28
C LYS A 68 0.74 -0.30 -19.94
N MET A 69 1.09 -0.63 -18.71
CA MET A 69 2.49 -0.79 -18.29
C MET A 69 3.13 -1.97 -19.02
N ILE A 70 2.43 -3.11 -19.12
CA ILE A 70 2.89 -4.31 -19.83
C ILE A 70 3.07 -4.00 -21.32
N GLU A 71 2.09 -3.36 -21.98
CA GLU A 71 2.16 -2.96 -23.37
C GLU A 71 3.43 -2.14 -23.66
N ARG A 72 3.76 -1.20 -22.79
CA ARG A 72 4.94 -0.34 -22.90
C ARG A 72 6.23 -0.97 -22.37
N ARG A 73 6.14 -2.17 -21.77
CA ARG A 73 7.24 -2.86 -21.09
C ARG A 73 7.94 -1.96 -20.04
N ARG A 74 7.18 -1.10 -19.41
CA ARG A 74 7.66 -0.12 -18.43
C ARG A 74 6.61 0.19 -17.38
N GLY A 75 6.91 -0.10 -16.13
CA GLY A 75 6.05 0.21 -15.00
C GLY A 75 6.72 -0.10 -13.66
N HIS A 76 6.38 0.68 -12.64
CA HIS A 76 6.84 0.44 -11.28
C HIS A 76 5.70 0.69 -10.30
N ILE A 77 5.33 -0.35 -9.57
CA ILE A 77 4.29 -0.32 -8.55
C ILE A 77 4.98 -0.32 -7.20
N ILE A 78 4.75 0.72 -6.40
CA ILE A 78 5.32 0.90 -5.07
C ILE A 78 4.19 0.83 -4.05
N ASN A 79 4.21 -0.16 -3.18
CA ASN A 79 3.20 -0.35 -2.14
C ASN A 79 3.76 0.06 -0.78
N ILE A 80 3.09 1.03 -0.14
CA ILE A 80 3.43 1.43 1.22
C ILE A 80 2.78 0.46 2.19
N SER A 81 3.61 -0.44 2.71
CA SER A 81 3.28 -1.41 3.73
C SER A 81 3.64 -0.89 5.13
N SER A 82 4.00 -1.73 6.06
CA SER A 82 4.30 -1.35 7.43
C SER A 82 5.24 -2.36 8.10
N ILE A 83 6.15 -1.89 8.92
CA ILE A 83 6.92 -2.76 9.83
C ILE A 83 6.01 -3.60 10.73
N GLY A 84 4.75 -3.19 10.93
CA GLY A 84 3.74 -3.97 11.65
C GLY A 84 3.47 -5.34 11.03
N VAL A 85 3.68 -5.49 9.71
CA VAL A 85 3.57 -6.78 9.02
C VAL A 85 4.69 -7.72 9.46
N LEU A 86 5.91 -7.21 9.61
CA LEU A 86 7.08 -7.99 10.00
C LEU A 86 7.00 -8.43 11.46
N SER A 87 6.40 -7.61 12.33
CA SER A 87 6.33 -7.84 13.78
C SER A 87 5.02 -8.51 14.24
N ASN A 88 4.03 -8.66 13.34
CA ASN A 88 2.68 -9.12 13.67
C ASN A 88 2.08 -8.36 14.87
N ALA A 89 2.15 -7.03 14.82
CA ALA A 89 1.85 -6.13 15.92
C ALA A 89 0.47 -6.41 16.55
N PRO A 90 0.37 -6.72 17.87
CA PRO A 90 -0.90 -7.01 18.53
C PRO A 90 -1.85 -5.81 18.47
N ARG A 91 -3.15 -6.05 18.45
CA ARG A 91 -4.23 -5.07 18.29
C ARG A 91 -4.34 -4.43 16.90
N PHE A 92 -3.55 -4.86 15.91
CA PHE A 92 -3.61 -4.37 14.54
C PHE A 92 -4.01 -5.45 13.54
N SER A 93 -4.71 -6.50 13.97
CA SER A 93 -5.02 -7.68 13.15
C SER A 93 -5.67 -7.34 11.80
N ALA A 94 -6.68 -6.45 11.77
CA ALA A 94 -7.32 -6.01 10.52
C ALA A 94 -6.33 -5.26 9.61
N TYR A 95 -5.54 -4.36 10.19
CA TYR A 95 -4.56 -3.57 9.46
C TYR A 95 -3.42 -4.44 8.91
N VAL A 96 -2.79 -5.23 9.78
CA VAL A 96 -1.68 -6.12 9.39
C VAL A 96 -2.14 -7.12 8.32
N ALA A 97 -3.31 -7.75 8.49
CA ALA A 97 -3.87 -8.66 7.50
C ALA A 97 -4.03 -7.97 6.12
N SER A 98 -4.54 -6.74 6.10
CA SER A 98 -4.76 -6.01 4.84
C SER A 98 -3.45 -5.63 4.13
N LYS A 99 -2.42 -5.25 4.89
CA LYS A 99 -1.09 -4.94 4.33
C LYS A 99 -0.36 -6.21 3.89
N SER A 100 -0.42 -7.29 4.68
CA SER A 100 0.14 -8.59 4.31
C SER A 100 -0.49 -9.17 3.03
N ALA A 101 -1.80 -8.97 2.83
CA ALA A 101 -2.47 -9.39 1.60
C ALA A 101 -1.88 -8.69 0.37
N LEU A 102 -1.65 -7.37 0.46
CA LEU A 102 -1.05 -6.60 -0.63
C LEU A 102 0.42 -6.98 -0.87
N ASP A 103 1.17 -7.24 0.21
CA ASP A 103 2.58 -7.66 0.14
C ASP A 103 2.70 -9.03 -0.54
N SER A 104 1.87 -10.01 -0.15
CA SER A 104 1.85 -11.34 -0.76
C SER A 104 1.44 -11.28 -2.24
N PHE A 105 0.41 -10.51 -2.57
CA PHE A 105 0.03 -10.26 -3.98
C PHE A 105 1.21 -9.70 -4.77
N SER A 106 1.88 -8.69 -4.23
CA SER A 106 3.00 -8.01 -4.91
C SER A 106 4.19 -8.93 -5.12
N ALA A 107 4.49 -9.80 -4.15
CA ALA A 107 5.57 -10.78 -4.28
C ALA A 107 5.30 -11.80 -5.40
N CYS A 108 4.07 -12.28 -5.52
CA CYS A 108 3.65 -13.17 -6.60
C CYS A 108 3.72 -12.44 -7.96
N ALA A 109 3.09 -11.26 -8.06
CA ALA A 109 3.06 -10.49 -9.28
C ALA A 109 4.46 -10.06 -9.76
N ALA A 110 5.36 -9.69 -8.85
CA ALA A 110 6.75 -9.36 -9.20
C ALA A 110 7.46 -10.49 -9.95
N SER A 111 7.16 -11.75 -9.61
CA SER A 111 7.73 -12.91 -10.28
C SER A 111 7.10 -13.15 -11.64
N GLU A 112 5.78 -12.91 -11.78
CA GLU A 112 5.03 -13.09 -13.03
C GLU A 112 5.37 -12.05 -14.10
N PHE A 113 5.77 -10.84 -13.69
CA PHE A 113 6.01 -9.73 -14.60
C PHE A 113 7.48 -9.32 -14.74
N LEU A 114 8.42 -10.14 -14.23
CA LEU A 114 9.84 -9.84 -14.28
C LEU A 114 10.35 -9.63 -15.71
N ASP A 115 9.92 -10.47 -16.65
CA ASP A 115 10.28 -10.42 -18.07
C ASP A 115 9.49 -9.34 -18.86
N LYS A 116 8.49 -8.72 -18.25
CA LYS A 116 7.64 -7.70 -18.89
C LYS A 116 8.13 -6.27 -18.65
N GLY A 117 9.21 -6.08 -17.92
CA GLY A 117 9.72 -4.76 -17.55
C GLY A 117 8.90 -4.04 -16.48
N ILE A 118 8.16 -4.78 -15.67
CA ILE A 118 7.36 -4.26 -14.56
C ILE A 118 8.04 -4.59 -13.24
N HIS A 119 8.19 -3.58 -12.39
CA HIS A 119 8.76 -3.71 -11.06
C HIS A 119 7.70 -3.55 -9.98
N PHE A 120 7.87 -4.28 -8.90
CA PHE A 120 7.09 -4.14 -7.68
C PHE A 120 8.05 -3.91 -6.53
N THR A 121 7.78 -2.88 -5.73
CA THR A 121 8.50 -2.60 -4.49
C THR A 121 7.52 -2.50 -3.33
N THR A 122 7.76 -3.23 -2.26
CA THR A 122 7.07 -3.07 -0.98
C THR A 122 7.97 -2.31 -0.02
N ILE A 123 7.46 -1.21 0.58
CA ILE A 123 8.15 -0.46 1.62
C ILE A 123 7.48 -0.76 2.95
N ASN A 124 8.17 -1.46 3.85
CA ASN A 124 7.71 -1.70 5.21
C ASN A 124 7.95 -0.46 6.07
N MET A 125 7.12 0.56 5.84
CA MET A 125 7.26 1.88 6.42
C MET A 125 7.28 1.81 7.96
N PRO A 126 8.27 2.41 8.62
CA PRO A 126 8.27 2.59 10.07
C PRO A 126 7.17 3.56 10.51
N LEU A 127 7.12 3.88 11.80
CA LEU A 127 6.20 4.90 12.30
C LEU A 127 6.59 6.28 11.74
N VAL A 128 5.66 6.91 11.04
CA VAL A 128 5.83 8.26 10.48
C VAL A 128 5.01 9.25 11.30
N ARG A 129 5.60 10.37 11.69
CA ARG A 129 4.93 11.44 12.45
C ARG A 129 3.83 12.11 11.62
N THR A 130 2.65 11.52 11.64
CA THR A 130 1.45 11.97 10.90
C THR A 130 0.22 11.94 11.80
N PRO A 131 -0.88 12.59 11.40
CA PRO A 131 -2.14 12.50 12.14
C PRO A 131 -2.66 11.07 12.33
N MET A 132 -2.23 10.10 11.51
CA MET A 132 -2.64 8.70 11.66
C MET A 132 -2.15 8.08 12.97
N ILE A 133 -0.96 8.40 13.43
CA ILE A 133 -0.38 7.83 14.67
C ILE A 133 -0.70 8.65 15.92
N ALA A 134 -1.03 9.94 15.77
CA ALA A 134 -1.25 10.87 16.88
C ALA A 134 -2.24 10.40 17.95
N PRO A 135 -3.34 9.67 17.64
CA PRO A 135 -4.26 9.17 18.67
C PRO A 135 -3.69 8.06 19.56
N THR A 136 -2.53 7.50 19.21
CA THR A 136 -1.93 6.35 19.90
C THR A 136 -0.75 6.80 20.76
N LYS A 137 -1.01 7.29 21.96
CA LYS A 137 0.02 7.81 22.92
C LYS A 137 1.21 6.87 23.15
N MET A 138 1.01 5.55 23.00
CA MET A 138 2.09 4.57 23.10
C MET A 138 3.22 4.84 22.11
N TYR A 139 2.93 5.45 20.97
CA TYR A 139 3.92 5.76 19.94
C TYR A 139 4.85 6.91 20.28
N ASP A 140 4.54 7.70 21.31
CA ASP A 140 5.39 8.81 21.78
C ASP A 140 6.76 8.33 22.29
N SER A 141 6.85 7.05 22.69
CA SER A 141 8.08 6.39 23.15
C SER A 141 8.81 5.56 22.07
N PHE A 142 8.28 5.50 20.86
CA PHE A 142 8.89 4.71 19.79
C PHE A 142 9.66 5.61 18.81
N PRO A 143 10.75 5.09 18.21
CA PRO A 143 11.40 5.77 17.10
C PRO A 143 10.44 6.06 15.95
N THR A 144 10.44 7.28 15.45
CA THR A 144 9.61 7.72 14.34
C THR A 144 10.45 8.48 13.33
N ILE A 145 10.06 8.41 12.07
CA ILE A 145 10.63 9.24 11.01
C ILE A 145 9.68 10.40 10.65
N SER A 146 10.20 11.41 9.99
CA SER A 146 9.40 12.51 9.45
C SER A 146 8.68 12.11 8.15
N PRO A 147 7.66 12.85 7.72
CA PRO A 147 7.06 12.65 6.40
C PRO A 147 8.06 12.82 5.25
N GLU A 148 9.04 13.72 5.40
CA GLU A 148 10.10 13.96 4.41
C GLU A 148 11.03 12.76 4.30
N GLU A 149 11.49 12.20 5.43
CA GLU A 149 12.29 10.97 5.46
C GLU A 149 11.52 9.78 4.86
N ALA A 150 10.20 9.68 5.12
CA ALA A 150 9.36 8.67 4.50
C ALA A 150 9.25 8.86 2.98
N ALA A 151 9.17 10.10 2.50
CA ALA A 151 9.17 10.42 1.06
C ALA A 151 10.52 10.06 0.40
N ASP A 152 11.64 10.26 1.10
CA ASP A 152 12.96 9.88 0.61
C ASP A 152 13.07 8.37 0.37
N LEU A 153 12.48 7.53 1.23
CA LEU A 153 12.39 6.08 1.01
C LEU A 153 11.62 5.73 -0.27
N VAL A 154 10.54 6.47 -0.57
CA VAL A 154 9.80 6.30 -1.83
C VAL A 154 10.65 6.71 -3.03
N CYS A 155 11.38 7.82 -2.94
CA CYS A 155 12.30 8.27 -3.98
C CYS A 155 13.44 7.26 -4.20
N GLU A 156 13.95 6.65 -3.14
CA GLU A 156 14.93 5.57 -3.24
C GLU A 156 14.33 4.35 -3.95
N ALA A 157 13.12 3.93 -3.57
CA ALA A 157 12.41 2.85 -4.23
C ALA A 157 12.28 3.08 -5.74
N ILE A 158 11.91 4.30 -6.15
CA ILE A 158 11.78 4.69 -7.56
C ILE A 158 13.10 4.54 -8.30
N ARG A 159 14.22 4.96 -7.70
CA ARG A 159 15.55 4.94 -8.30
C ARG A 159 16.15 3.54 -8.36
N ALA A 160 16.16 2.84 -7.23
CA ALA A 160 16.87 1.58 -7.07
C ALA A 160 16.04 0.34 -7.46
N LYS A 161 14.70 0.46 -7.46
CA LYS A 161 13.74 -0.61 -7.76
C LYS A 161 13.98 -1.90 -6.96
N PRO A 162 14.25 -1.83 -5.64
CA PRO A 162 14.39 -3.03 -4.84
C PRO A 162 13.05 -3.75 -4.74
N LYS A 163 13.06 -5.06 -4.48
CA LYS A 163 11.82 -5.80 -4.20
C LYS A 163 11.18 -5.34 -2.90
N GLN A 164 12.01 -4.99 -1.91
CA GLN A 164 11.56 -4.61 -0.57
C GLN A 164 12.53 -3.63 0.09
N ILE A 165 11.97 -2.70 0.89
CA ILE A 165 12.68 -1.82 1.83
C ILE A 165 12.09 -2.07 3.23
N ASN A 166 12.96 -2.32 4.23
CA ASN A 166 12.58 -2.59 5.64
C ASN A 166 13.14 -1.52 6.57
#